data_1ab237f49cf087488f45f3d8d09c6376
#
_entry.id   1ab237f49cf087488f45f3d8d09c6376
#
_cell.length_a   1.000
_cell.length_b   1.000
_cell.length_c   1.000
_cell.angle_alpha   90.00
_cell.angle_beta   90.00
_cell.angle_gamma   90.00
#
_symmetry.space_group_name_H-M   'P 1'
#
loop_
_entity.id
_entity.type
_entity.pdbx_description
1 polymer ?
#
loop_
_entity_poly.entity_id
_entity_poly.type
_entity_poly.pdbx_seq_one_letter_code
_entity_poly.pdbx_strand_id
1 'polypeptide(L)'
;MTKPSVRAQVITRRTYNRPTETGYETWEETVDRVIDHQNWLWNRAAGTELGIGPELKELRQLMLERKVMVSGRTLWLGGTDVAKKREASQFNCAHLKVETIHDVVDSLWLLLQGCGVGFTPVVGTLSGFTSPIKEVQVIRS
;
A
#
# COMPACT_ATOMS: atom_id res chain seq x y z
N MET A 1 4.40 28.79 -8.72
CA MET A 1 4.64 27.32 -8.74
C MET A 1 5.90 27.03 -9.52
N THR A 2 6.89 26.39 -8.91
CA THR A 2 8.09 25.93 -9.63
C THR A 2 7.71 24.74 -10.52
N LYS A 3 7.96 24.88 -11.81
CA LYS A 3 7.70 23.79 -12.78
C LYS A 3 8.55 22.56 -12.40
N PRO A 4 7.98 21.36 -12.29
CA PRO A 4 8.75 20.17 -11.95
C PRO A 4 9.80 19.88 -13.01
N SER A 5 10.95 19.35 -12.60
CA SER A 5 12.02 18.94 -13.54
C SER A 5 11.52 17.86 -14.51
N VAL A 6 12.14 17.76 -15.66
CA VAL A 6 11.80 16.71 -16.66
C VAL A 6 11.88 15.31 -16.03
N ARG A 7 12.92 15.06 -15.21
CA ARG A 7 13.06 13.79 -14.48
C ARG A 7 11.87 13.52 -13.56
N ALA A 8 11.42 14.52 -12.80
CA ALA A 8 10.26 14.39 -11.92
C ALA A 8 8.97 14.10 -12.70
N GLN A 9 8.79 14.74 -13.85
CA GLN A 9 7.64 14.50 -14.73
C GLN A 9 7.64 13.06 -15.28
N VAL A 10 8.78 12.58 -15.76
CA VAL A 10 8.93 11.21 -16.30
C VAL A 10 8.63 10.17 -15.20
N ILE A 11 9.21 10.34 -14.00
CA ILE A 11 9.00 9.43 -12.88
C ILE A 11 7.52 9.44 -12.47
N THR A 12 6.92 10.61 -12.35
CA THR A 12 5.49 10.73 -11.98
C THR A 12 4.61 9.99 -12.97
N ARG A 13 4.81 10.26 -14.27
CA ARG A 13 4.01 9.64 -15.33
C ARG A 13 4.18 8.12 -15.40
N ARG A 14 5.41 7.65 -15.29
CA ARG A 14 5.72 6.22 -15.40
C ARG A 14 5.24 5.41 -14.19
N THR A 15 5.30 6.00 -12.98
CA THR A 15 5.17 5.24 -11.74
C THR A 15 3.83 5.47 -11.05
N TYR A 16 3.32 6.70 -11.04
CA TYR A 16 2.19 7.09 -10.19
C TYR A 16 0.91 7.39 -10.95
N ASN A 17 1.02 7.97 -12.16
CA ASN A 17 -0.15 8.24 -12.98
C ASN A 17 -0.70 6.92 -13.53
N ARG A 18 -1.97 6.66 -13.29
CA ARG A 18 -2.62 5.43 -13.76
C ARG A 18 -3.00 5.54 -15.24
N PRO A 19 -3.00 4.40 -15.96
CA PRO A 19 -3.53 4.40 -17.32
C PRO A 19 -5.04 4.71 -17.31
N THR A 20 -5.46 5.48 -18.30
CA THR A 20 -6.85 5.81 -18.59
C THR A 20 -7.19 5.34 -20.01
N GLU A 21 -8.44 5.42 -20.42
CA GLU A 21 -8.84 5.07 -21.79
C GLU A 21 -8.14 5.91 -22.87
N THR A 22 -7.76 7.13 -22.53
CA THR A 22 -7.15 8.10 -23.46
C THR A 22 -5.64 8.29 -23.25
N GLY A 23 -5.03 7.56 -22.30
CA GLY A 23 -3.59 7.67 -22.00
C GLY A 23 -3.24 7.43 -20.55
N TYR A 24 -2.79 8.46 -19.86
CA TYR A 24 -2.42 8.40 -18.44
C TYR A 24 -3.00 9.59 -17.71
N GLU A 25 -3.31 9.39 -16.43
CA GLU A 25 -3.69 10.49 -15.53
C GLU A 25 -2.70 11.65 -15.61
N THR A 26 -3.20 12.84 -15.47
CA THR A 26 -2.43 14.04 -15.11
C THR A 26 -2.01 13.97 -13.64
N TRP A 27 -1.14 14.89 -13.21
CA TRP A 27 -0.81 15.00 -11.79
C TRP A 27 -2.02 15.40 -10.94
N GLU A 28 -2.88 16.26 -11.44
CA GLU A 28 -4.09 16.67 -10.75
C GLU A 28 -5.05 15.49 -10.56
N GLU A 29 -5.33 14.73 -11.60
CA GLU A 29 -6.18 13.53 -11.53
C GLU A 29 -5.61 12.47 -10.56
N THR A 30 -4.28 12.31 -10.52
CA THR A 30 -3.62 11.43 -9.53
C THR A 30 -3.86 11.92 -8.12
N VAL A 31 -3.73 13.24 -7.87
CA VAL A 31 -4.00 13.84 -6.56
C VAL A 31 -5.46 13.67 -6.18
N ASP A 32 -6.39 13.95 -7.09
CA ASP A 32 -7.82 13.81 -6.84
C ASP A 32 -8.20 12.37 -6.48
N ARG A 33 -7.71 11.40 -7.22
CA ARG A 33 -7.91 9.98 -6.92
C ARG A 33 -7.43 9.61 -5.51
N VAL A 34 -6.28 10.14 -5.08
CA VAL A 34 -5.74 9.89 -3.73
C VAL A 34 -6.59 10.54 -2.66
N ILE A 35 -7.02 11.78 -2.86
CA ILE A 35 -7.89 12.51 -1.92
C ILE A 35 -9.25 11.81 -1.79
N ASP A 36 -9.85 11.42 -2.91
CA ASP A 36 -11.11 10.68 -2.92
C ASP A 36 -11.00 9.34 -2.17
N HIS A 37 -9.84 8.68 -2.30
CA HIS A 37 -9.59 7.45 -1.55
C HIS A 37 -9.49 7.69 -0.03
N GLN A 38 -8.84 8.78 0.40
CA GLN A 38 -8.79 9.15 1.81
C GLN A 38 -10.19 9.49 2.34
N ASN A 39 -10.97 10.24 1.57
CA ASN A 39 -12.35 10.53 1.93
C ASN A 39 -13.21 9.26 2.03
N TRP A 40 -13.03 8.32 1.10
CA TRP A 40 -13.69 7.01 1.15
C TRP A 40 -13.32 6.21 2.41
N LEU A 41 -12.04 6.20 2.82
CA LEU A 41 -11.59 5.56 4.05
C LEU A 41 -12.23 6.19 5.30
N TRP A 42 -12.30 7.51 5.34
CA TRP A 42 -12.93 8.23 6.46
C TRP A 42 -14.43 7.95 6.55
N ASN A 43 -15.13 8.02 5.43
CA ASN A 43 -16.56 7.71 5.37
C ASN A 43 -16.84 6.28 5.84
N ARG A 44 -16.02 5.33 5.41
CA ARG A 44 -16.13 3.93 5.83
C ARG A 44 -15.85 3.75 7.32
N ALA A 45 -14.84 4.41 7.87
CA ALA A 45 -14.51 4.36 9.29
C ALA A 45 -15.60 5.01 10.16
N ALA A 46 -16.20 6.09 9.70
CA ALA A 46 -17.27 6.80 10.39
C ALA A 46 -18.65 6.14 10.23
N GLY A 47 -18.83 5.25 9.25
CA GLY A 47 -20.12 4.65 8.91
C GLY A 47 -21.12 5.62 8.30
N THR A 48 -20.67 6.79 7.86
CA THR A 48 -21.51 7.84 7.25
C THR A 48 -20.68 8.68 6.27
N GLU A 49 -21.36 9.39 5.37
CA GLU A 49 -20.71 10.33 4.48
C GLU A 49 -20.38 11.64 5.22
N LEU A 50 -19.08 11.92 5.33
CA LEU A 50 -18.57 13.14 5.97
C LEU A 50 -18.28 14.28 4.98
N GLY A 51 -18.29 13.96 3.67
CA GLY A 51 -17.77 14.87 2.66
C GLY A 51 -16.26 15.12 2.78
N ILE A 52 -15.71 15.96 1.90
CA ILE A 52 -14.28 16.33 1.96
C ILE A 52 -14.11 17.45 2.97
N GLY A 53 -13.47 17.11 4.10
CA GLY A 53 -13.15 18.06 5.17
C GLY A 53 -12.11 19.10 4.78
N PRO A 54 -11.96 20.17 5.60
CA PRO A 54 -10.96 21.22 5.34
C PRO A 54 -9.55 20.67 5.20
N GLU A 55 -9.18 19.69 6.02
CA GLU A 55 -7.86 19.04 6.03
C GLU A 55 -7.54 18.34 4.70
N LEU A 56 -8.51 17.65 4.11
CA LEU A 56 -8.32 17.01 2.79
C LEU A 56 -8.21 18.04 1.68
N LYS A 57 -8.92 19.17 1.77
CA LYS A 57 -8.79 20.28 0.82
C LYS A 57 -7.40 20.90 0.89
N GLU A 58 -6.90 21.12 2.10
CA GLU A 58 -5.56 21.65 2.32
C GLU A 58 -4.49 20.65 1.82
N LEU A 59 -4.63 19.36 2.17
CA LEU A 59 -3.75 18.31 1.69
C LEU A 59 -3.73 18.26 0.15
N ARG A 60 -4.89 18.32 -0.49
CA ARG A 60 -5.00 18.39 -1.95
C ARG A 60 -4.17 19.53 -2.52
N GLN A 61 -4.33 20.73 -1.96
CA GLN A 61 -3.60 21.92 -2.43
C GLN A 61 -2.08 21.75 -2.28
N LEU A 62 -1.64 21.27 -1.12
CA LEU A 62 -0.22 21.03 -0.84
C LEU A 62 0.37 19.95 -1.77
N MET A 63 -0.38 18.92 -2.10
CA MET A 63 0.03 17.87 -3.05
C MET A 63 0.09 18.42 -4.47
N LEU A 64 -0.88 19.22 -4.92
CA LEU A 64 -0.85 19.88 -6.23
C LEU A 64 0.40 20.75 -6.40
N GLU A 65 0.77 21.46 -5.35
CA GLU A 65 1.97 22.30 -5.30
C GLU A 65 3.27 21.50 -5.09
N ARG A 66 3.18 20.17 -4.89
CA ARG A 66 4.30 19.27 -4.58
C ARG A 66 5.08 19.64 -3.32
N LYS A 67 4.43 20.32 -2.38
CA LYS A 67 4.97 20.66 -1.05
C LYS A 67 4.87 19.48 -0.08
N VAL A 68 3.85 18.64 -0.26
CA VAL A 68 3.62 17.42 0.50
C VAL A 68 3.41 16.28 -0.48
N MET A 69 3.94 15.12 -0.13
CA MET A 69 3.76 13.88 -0.88
C MET A 69 3.33 12.78 0.09
N VAL A 70 2.35 12.00 -0.30
CA VAL A 70 2.00 10.75 0.39
C VAL A 70 2.95 9.63 -0.03
N SER A 71 2.83 8.45 0.60
CA SER A 71 3.68 7.31 0.25
C SER A 71 3.54 6.95 -1.23
N GLY A 72 4.62 6.46 -1.83
CA GLY A 72 4.62 6.02 -3.23
C GLY A 72 3.56 4.95 -3.50
N ARG A 73 3.30 4.08 -2.53
CA ARG A 73 2.28 3.03 -2.61
C ARG A 73 0.87 3.64 -2.68
N THR A 74 0.59 4.65 -1.88
CA THR A 74 -0.69 5.39 -1.91
C THR A 74 -0.86 6.14 -3.22
N LEU A 75 0.20 6.80 -3.74
CA LEU A 75 0.15 7.44 -5.05
C LEU A 75 -0.15 6.45 -6.18
N TRP A 76 0.41 5.23 -6.09
CA TRP A 76 0.26 4.22 -7.12
C TRP A 76 -1.08 3.49 -7.05
N LEU A 77 -1.49 3.04 -5.87
CA LEU A 77 -2.65 2.16 -5.66
C LEU A 77 -3.87 2.85 -5.06
N GLY A 78 -3.72 3.97 -4.34
CA GLY A 78 -4.84 4.64 -3.69
C GLY A 78 -5.97 4.94 -4.66
N GLY A 79 -7.20 4.65 -4.27
CA GLY A 79 -8.40 4.82 -5.08
C GLY A 79 -8.66 3.74 -6.13
N THR A 80 -7.72 2.81 -6.34
CA THR A 80 -7.93 1.68 -7.25
C THR A 80 -8.75 0.57 -6.60
N ASP A 81 -9.33 -0.30 -7.42
CA ASP A 81 -10.03 -1.50 -6.96
C ASP A 81 -9.16 -2.42 -6.12
N VAL A 82 -7.86 -2.49 -6.43
CA VAL A 82 -6.89 -3.27 -5.65
C VAL A 82 -6.83 -2.75 -4.23
N ALA A 83 -6.68 -1.44 -4.06
CA ALA A 83 -6.60 -0.83 -2.73
C ALA A 83 -7.91 -0.99 -1.94
N LYS A 84 -9.06 -0.90 -2.61
CA LYS A 84 -10.38 -1.05 -1.97
C LYS A 84 -10.69 -2.49 -1.56
N LYS A 85 -10.25 -3.48 -2.35
CA LYS A 85 -10.49 -4.91 -2.08
C LYS A 85 -9.41 -5.55 -1.23
N ARG A 86 -8.18 -5.01 -1.25
CA ARG A 86 -7.00 -5.56 -0.59
C ARG A 86 -6.20 -4.44 0.08
N GLU A 87 -6.72 -3.91 1.16
CA GLU A 87 -6.14 -2.75 1.86
C GLU A 87 -4.70 -2.99 2.32
N ALA A 88 -4.36 -4.23 2.67
CA ALA A 88 -2.99 -4.60 3.03
C ALA A 88 -1.97 -4.27 1.92
N SER A 89 -2.39 -4.19 0.65
CA SER A 89 -1.54 -3.77 -0.46
C SER A 89 -1.01 -2.34 -0.34
N GLN A 90 -1.63 -1.50 0.50
CA GLN A 90 -1.21 -0.13 0.78
C GLN A 90 -0.02 -0.05 1.73
N PHE A 91 0.24 -1.09 2.52
CA PHE A 91 1.34 -1.11 3.48
C PHE A 91 2.63 -1.57 2.80
N ASN A 92 3.69 -0.78 2.98
CA ASN A 92 5.01 -1.15 2.46
C ASN A 92 5.66 -2.25 3.30
N CYS A 93 5.50 -2.16 4.63
CA CYS A 93 6.14 -3.05 5.58
C CYS A 93 5.18 -3.41 6.71
N ALA A 94 5.29 -4.63 7.19
CA ALA A 94 4.64 -5.13 8.40
C ALA A 94 5.64 -5.90 9.26
N HIS A 95 5.36 -6.03 10.53
CA HIS A 95 6.12 -6.84 11.46
C HIS A 95 5.18 -7.75 12.24
N LEU A 96 5.54 -9.00 12.38
CA LEU A 96 4.78 -10.01 13.10
C LEU A 96 5.64 -10.67 14.18
N LYS A 97 5.04 -10.92 15.33
CA LYS A 97 5.58 -11.83 16.33
C LYS A 97 5.12 -13.24 15.97
N VAL A 98 6.04 -14.14 15.68
CA VAL A 98 5.72 -15.52 15.27
C VAL A 98 5.72 -16.43 16.51
N GLU A 99 4.55 -16.85 16.92
CA GLU A 99 4.33 -17.76 18.04
C GLU A 99 3.67 -19.07 17.59
N THR A 100 2.91 -19.03 16.51
CA THR A 100 2.13 -20.15 15.99
C THR A 100 2.32 -20.34 14.49
N ILE A 101 1.88 -21.47 13.97
CA ILE A 101 1.87 -21.70 12.51
C ILE A 101 0.95 -20.71 11.78
N HIS A 102 -0.11 -20.23 12.45
CA HIS A 102 -1.01 -19.25 11.85
C HIS A 102 -0.29 -17.91 11.60
N ASP A 103 0.62 -17.49 12.48
CA ASP A 103 1.41 -16.28 12.29
C ASP A 103 2.35 -16.41 11.08
N VAL A 104 2.84 -17.63 10.80
CA VAL A 104 3.60 -17.92 9.58
C VAL A 104 2.71 -17.77 8.34
N VAL A 105 1.48 -18.30 8.39
CA VAL A 105 0.51 -18.16 7.31
C VAL A 105 0.17 -16.69 7.07
N ASP A 106 -0.06 -15.93 8.14
CA ASP A 106 -0.34 -14.49 8.06
C ASP A 106 0.82 -13.71 7.44
N SER A 107 2.08 -14.06 7.78
CA SER A 107 3.24 -13.44 7.17
C SER A 107 3.32 -13.73 5.66
N LEU A 108 3.04 -14.94 5.24
CA LEU A 108 2.98 -15.32 3.82
C LEU A 108 1.84 -14.59 3.10
N TRP A 109 0.67 -14.47 3.75
CA TRP A 109 -0.46 -13.73 3.19
C TRP A 109 -0.12 -12.26 2.96
N LEU A 110 0.53 -11.59 3.93
CA LEU A 110 0.99 -10.21 3.79
C LEU A 110 2.02 -10.05 2.67
N LEU A 111 2.95 -11.00 2.52
CA LEU A 111 3.91 -11.01 1.40
C LEU A 111 3.19 -11.09 0.05
N LEU A 112 2.14 -11.92 -0.06
CA LEU A 112 1.32 -12.03 -1.27
C LEU A 112 0.54 -10.74 -1.58
N GLN A 113 0.27 -9.88 -0.58
CA GLN A 113 -0.29 -8.54 -0.81
C GLN A 113 0.77 -7.52 -1.27
N GLY A 114 2.04 -7.92 -1.36
CA GLY A 114 3.14 -7.04 -1.74
C GLY A 114 3.74 -6.25 -0.57
N CYS A 115 3.43 -6.63 0.67
CA CYS A 115 4.01 -6.07 1.87
C CYS A 115 5.37 -6.72 2.16
N GLY A 116 6.38 -5.95 2.53
CA GLY A 116 7.61 -6.49 3.10
C GLY A 116 7.35 -6.91 4.55
N VAL A 117 7.62 -8.17 4.90
CA VAL A 117 7.31 -8.68 6.23
C VAL A 117 8.59 -9.03 6.99
N GLY A 118 8.78 -8.33 8.11
CA GLY A 118 9.74 -8.73 9.15
C GLY A 118 9.04 -9.58 10.21
N PHE A 119 9.75 -10.50 10.83
CA PHE A 119 9.21 -11.28 11.93
C PHE A 119 10.27 -11.55 12.99
N THR A 120 9.81 -11.66 14.24
CA THR A 120 10.64 -12.08 15.36
C THR A 120 10.15 -13.44 15.84
N PRO A 121 10.95 -14.51 15.67
CA PRO A 121 10.62 -15.78 16.27
C PRO A 121 10.76 -15.67 17.79
N VAL A 122 9.79 -16.22 18.51
CA VAL A 122 9.85 -16.32 19.96
C VAL A 122 10.50 -17.64 20.32
N VAL A 123 11.56 -17.57 21.16
CA VAL A 123 12.29 -18.77 21.59
C VAL A 123 11.32 -19.75 22.26
N GLY A 124 11.31 -20.99 21.77
CA GLY A 124 10.47 -22.05 22.30
C GLY A 124 9.05 -22.14 21.73
N THR A 125 8.56 -21.14 20.98
CA THR A 125 7.21 -21.17 20.40
C THR A 125 7.02 -22.20 19.30
N LEU A 126 8.07 -22.48 18.55
CA LEU A 126 8.07 -23.52 17.51
C LEU A 126 8.54 -24.89 18.05
N SER A 127 8.77 -25.02 19.35
CA SER A 127 9.23 -26.27 19.97
C SER A 127 8.21 -27.42 19.89
N GLY A 128 6.93 -27.11 19.61
CA GLY A 128 5.89 -28.11 19.34
C GLY A 128 5.94 -28.71 17.93
N PHE A 129 6.76 -28.16 17.02
CA PHE A 129 6.96 -28.77 15.71
C PHE A 129 7.95 -29.91 15.88
N THR A 130 7.49 -31.12 15.60
CA THR A 130 8.37 -32.29 15.52
C THR A 130 9.27 -32.17 14.29
N SER A 131 10.48 -32.74 14.36
CA SER A 131 11.34 -32.88 13.19
C SER A 131 10.56 -33.55 12.06
N PRO A 132 10.79 -33.17 10.78
CA PRO A 132 10.11 -33.80 9.65
C PRO A 132 10.33 -35.31 9.69
N ILE A 133 9.25 -36.08 9.52
CA ILE A 133 9.26 -37.56 9.56
C ILE A 133 10.08 -38.15 8.40
N LYS A 134 10.29 -37.35 7.35
CA LYS A 134 11.05 -37.73 6.14
C LYS A 134 12.05 -36.64 5.79
N GLU A 135 13.15 -37.09 5.17
CA GLU A 135 14.14 -36.19 4.59
C GLU A 135 13.49 -35.20 3.61
N VAL A 136 13.76 -33.93 3.78
CA VAL A 136 13.26 -32.88 2.87
C VAL A 136 14.17 -32.82 1.66
N GLN A 137 13.66 -33.20 0.51
CA GLN A 137 14.37 -33.06 -0.76
C GLN A 137 14.12 -31.68 -1.37
N VAL A 138 15.19 -30.92 -1.61
CA VAL A 138 15.13 -29.66 -2.33
C VAL A 138 15.27 -29.94 -3.82
N ILE A 139 14.17 -29.85 -4.54
CA ILE A 139 14.15 -29.93 -6.01
C ILE A 139 14.40 -28.52 -6.56
N ARG A 140 15.49 -28.34 -7.27
CA ARG A 140 15.76 -27.11 -8.03
C ARG A 140 15.26 -27.32 -9.46
N SER A 141 14.31 -26.50 -9.87
CA SER A 141 13.84 -26.39 -11.25
C SER A 141 14.67 -25.38 -12.02
#